data_81598ec8a7387dcb9bb40a776ff93755
#
_entry.id   81598ec8a7387dcb9bb40a776ff93755
#
_cell.length_a   1.000
_cell.length_b   1.000
_cell.length_c   1.000
_cell.angle_alpha   90.00
_cell.angle_beta   90.00
_cell.angle_gamma   90.00
#
_symmetry.space_group_name_H-M   'P 1'
#
loop_
_entity.id
_entity.type
_entity.pdbx_description
1 polymer ?
#
loop_
_entity_poly.entity_id
_entity_poly.type
_entity_poly.pdbx_seq_one_letter_code
_entity_poly.pdbx_strand_id
1 'polypeptide(L)'
;IHPDDPPFSLFGLPRVVSNANDVRQLLNAYPSINNGLTMCVGSFGSTVQNNVLQLIKEFKSYVHFVHLRNVIKEPNGSFFESDHLSGDVDMYNAVKQLMGEEKHRLDSGTGSEIPMRPDHGHLIGDEIHNDNINPGYSFAGRLKGLSELRGLLYSLS
;
A
#
# COMPACT_ATOMS: atom_id res chain seq x y z
N ILE A 1 -8.01 -7.74 5.47
CA ILE A 1 -8.86 -6.59 5.07
C ILE A 1 -8.00 -5.53 4.39
N HIS A 2 -8.53 -4.92 3.32
CA HIS A 2 -7.93 -3.77 2.63
C HIS A 2 -8.44 -2.46 3.26
N PRO A 3 -7.62 -1.42 3.44
CA PRO A 3 -8.08 -0.12 3.90
C PRO A 3 -9.04 0.55 2.91
N ASP A 4 -9.88 1.42 3.42
CA ASP A 4 -10.78 2.23 2.59
C ASP A 4 -10.01 3.20 1.68
N ASP A 5 -10.52 3.40 0.46
CA ASP A 5 -9.99 4.32 -0.52
C ASP A 5 -11.15 5.08 -1.21
N PRO A 6 -11.22 6.39 -1.07
CA PRO A 6 -10.37 7.27 -0.24
C PRO A 6 -10.61 7.07 1.27
N PRO A 7 -9.65 7.51 2.14
CA PRO A 7 -9.73 7.32 3.60
C PRO A 7 -10.58 8.37 4.32
N PHE A 8 -11.48 9.03 3.63
CA PHE A 8 -12.41 10.02 4.16
C PHE A 8 -13.85 9.67 3.79
N SER A 9 -14.81 10.16 4.59
CA SER A 9 -16.24 9.88 4.40
C SER A 9 -16.73 10.26 3.02
N LEU A 10 -17.53 9.40 2.40
CA LEU A 10 -18.19 9.63 1.12
C LEU A 10 -19.72 9.58 1.29
N PHE A 11 -20.43 10.49 0.67
CA PHE A 11 -21.90 10.56 0.69
C PHE A 11 -22.50 10.53 2.10
N GLY A 12 -21.79 11.07 3.10
CA GLY A 12 -22.21 11.05 4.49
C GLY A 12 -21.99 9.71 5.21
N LEU A 13 -21.40 8.72 4.55
CA LEU A 13 -21.09 7.42 5.15
C LEU A 13 -19.67 7.42 5.71
N PRO A 14 -19.47 6.93 6.95
CA PRO A 14 -18.15 6.83 7.55
C PRO A 14 -17.31 5.74 6.86
N ARG A 15 -16.01 5.80 7.05
CA ARG A 15 -15.09 4.72 6.69
C ARG A 15 -14.96 3.72 7.83
N VAL A 16 -14.55 2.50 7.48
CA VAL A 16 -14.41 1.39 8.42
C VAL A 16 -12.96 1.19 8.81
N VAL A 17 -12.04 1.26 7.84
CA VAL A 17 -10.60 1.08 8.07
C VAL A 17 -9.83 2.14 7.30
N SER A 18 -9.50 3.26 7.95
CA SER A 18 -8.82 4.39 7.32
C SER A 18 -7.62 4.93 8.10
N ASN A 19 -7.43 4.49 9.34
CA ASN A 19 -6.36 4.97 10.22
C ASN A 19 -5.94 3.90 11.24
N ALA A 20 -4.91 4.19 12.03
CA ALA A 20 -4.38 3.25 13.03
C ALA A 20 -5.42 2.79 14.07
N ASN A 21 -6.31 3.69 14.49
CA ASN A 21 -7.31 3.36 15.49
C ASN A 21 -8.34 2.36 14.96
N ASP A 22 -8.75 2.52 13.70
CA ASP A 22 -9.68 1.61 13.04
C ASP A 22 -9.05 0.22 12.91
N VAL A 23 -7.77 0.15 12.55
CA VAL A 23 -7.03 -1.13 12.47
C VAL A 23 -6.96 -1.79 13.83
N ARG A 24 -6.66 -1.05 14.90
CA ARG A 24 -6.66 -1.62 16.27
C ARG A 24 -8.02 -2.16 16.66
N GLN A 25 -9.10 -1.45 16.38
CA GLN A 25 -10.46 -1.91 16.66
C GLN A 25 -10.78 -3.19 15.89
N LEU A 26 -10.43 -3.24 14.60
CA LEU A 26 -10.62 -4.43 13.76
C LEU A 26 -9.90 -5.65 14.32
N LEU A 27 -8.62 -5.50 14.67
CA LEU A 27 -7.80 -6.59 15.19
C LEU A 27 -8.29 -7.06 16.58
N ASN A 28 -8.72 -6.12 17.43
CA ASN A 28 -9.26 -6.43 18.75
C ASN A 28 -10.65 -7.06 18.70
N ALA A 29 -11.46 -6.76 17.68
CA ALA A 29 -12.78 -7.33 17.52
C ALA A 29 -12.73 -8.85 17.30
N TYR A 30 -11.69 -9.34 16.66
CA TYR A 30 -11.44 -10.77 16.49
C TYR A 30 -9.93 -11.05 16.49
N PRO A 31 -9.34 -11.33 17.67
CA PRO A 31 -7.90 -11.58 17.80
C PRO A 31 -7.55 -12.96 17.24
N SER A 32 -7.14 -12.99 15.99
CA SER A 32 -6.75 -14.20 15.26
C SER A 32 -5.61 -13.88 14.31
N ILE A 33 -4.69 -14.80 14.09
CA ILE A 33 -3.64 -14.69 13.10
C ILE A 33 -4.19 -14.58 11.67
N ASN A 34 -5.39 -15.05 11.43
CA ASN A 34 -6.07 -14.96 10.15
C ASN A 34 -6.81 -13.62 9.96
N ASN A 35 -6.97 -12.82 11.01
CA ASN A 35 -7.51 -11.47 10.93
C ASN A 35 -6.36 -10.49 10.71
N GLY A 36 -6.19 -10.01 9.49
CA GLY A 36 -5.06 -9.14 9.15
C GLY A 36 -5.32 -8.27 7.93
N LEU A 37 -4.26 -7.65 7.46
CA LEU A 37 -4.30 -6.57 6.50
C LEU A 37 -3.74 -6.98 5.13
N THR A 38 -4.40 -6.48 4.09
CA THR A 38 -3.71 -6.05 2.88
C THR A 38 -3.21 -4.63 3.15
N MET A 39 -1.93 -4.47 3.42
CA MET A 39 -1.33 -3.15 3.64
C MET A 39 -1.23 -2.40 2.32
N CYS A 40 -2.24 -1.58 2.01
CA CYS A 40 -2.17 -0.70 0.86
C CYS A 40 -1.50 0.62 1.26
N VAL A 41 -0.25 0.78 0.85
CA VAL A 41 0.57 1.94 1.15
C VAL A 41 -0.05 3.22 0.59
N GLY A 42 -0.62 3.16 -0.63
CA GLY A 42 -1.26 4.30 -1.27
C GLY A 42 -2.59 4.69 -0.61
N SER A 43 -3.45 3.73 -0.26
CA SER A 43 -4.74 4.02 0.37
C SER A 43 -4.55 4.65 1.76
N PHE A 44 -3.70 4.08 2.62
CA PHE A 44 -3.36 4.75 3.88
C PHE A 44 -2.60 6.05 3.68
N GLY A 45 -1.77 6.15 2.63
CA GLY A 45 -0.94 7.31 2.32
C GLY A 45 -1.69 8.47 1.66
N SER A 46 -2.95 8.29 1.24
CA SER A 46 -3.72 9.32 0.54
C SER A 46 -4.32 10.40 1.45
N THR A 47 -4.02 10.35 2.75
CA THR A 47 -4.35 11.42 3.71
C THR A 47 -3.12 11.91 4.46
N VAL A 48 -3.08 13.20 4.79
CA VAL A 48 -2.02 13.79 5.62
C VAL A 48 -2.09 13.35 7.09
N GLN A 49 -3.20 12.76 7.52
CA GLN A 49 -3.42 12.33 8.89
C GLN A 49 -2.69 11.02 9.22
N ASN A 50 -2.32 10.25 8.22
CA ASN A 50 -1.63 8.98 8.39
C ASN A 50 -0.12 9.10 8.18
N ASN A 51 0.64 8.49 9.07
CA ASN A 51 2.04 8.19 8.84
C ASN A 51 2.17 6.70 8.47
N VAL A 52 2.34 6.42 7.20
CA VAL A 52 2.37 5.05 6.67
C VAL A 52 3.50 4.22 7.26
N LEU A 53 4.67 4.80 7.47
CA LEU A 53 5.80 4.08 8.08
C LEU A 53 5.51 3.68 9.54
N GLN A 54 4.77 4.50 10.27
CA GLN A 54 4.32 4.14 11.63
C GLN A 54 3.23 3.06 11.60
N LEU A 55 2.31 3.12 10.63
CA LEU A 55 1.31 2.07 10.44
C LEU A 55 1.97 0.72 10.12
N ILE A 56 2.94 0.69 9.21
CA ILE A 56 3.70 -0.53 8.91
C ILE A 56 4.41 -1.02 10.17
N LYS A 57 5.14 -0.15 10.87
CA LYS A 57 5.87 -0.50 12.09
C LYS A 57 4.97 -1.14 13.15
N GLU A 58 3.75 -0.61 13.33
CA GLU A 58 2.81 -1.07 14.35
C GLU A 58 2.13 -2.37 13.94
N PHE A 59 1.74 -2.51 12.67
CA PHE A 59 0.85 -3.60 12.23
C PHE A 59 1.52 -4.65 11.35
N LYS A 60 2.84 -4.57 11.09
CA LYS A 60 3.54 -5.45 10.16
C LYS A 60 3.32 -6.95 10.44
N SER A 61 3.19 -7.37 11.70
CA SER A 61 2.91 -8.76 12.07
C SER A 61 1.53 -9.27 11.62
N TYR A 62 0.61 -8.37 11.30
CA TYR A 62 -0.74 -8.67 10.79
C TYR A 62 -0.86 -8.45 9.27
N VAL A 63 0.24 -8.12 8.59
CA VAL A 63 0.22 -7.91 7.15
C VAL A 63 0.36 -9.24 6.42
N HIS A 64 -0.61 -9.58 5.58
CA HIS A 64 -0.62 -10.81 4.79
C HIS A 64 -0.43 -10.58 3.29
N PHE A 65 -0.59 -9.34 2.84
CA PHE A 65 -0.41 -8.92 1.47
C PHE A 65 -0.08 -7.42 1.42
N VAL A 66 0.63 -6.97 0.39
CA VAL A 66 1.00 -5.55 0.28
C VAL A 66 0.69 -5.01 -1.11
N HIS A 67 0.06 -3.82 -1.14
CA HIS A 67 -0.02 -2.97 -2.33
C HIS A 67 0.98 -1.82 -2.18
N LEU A 68 2.01 -1.83 -3.02
CA LEU A 68 3.06 -0.80 -3.03
C LEU A 68 2.67 0.36 -3.97
N ARG A 69 1.42 0.80 -3.89
CA ARG A 69 0.89 1.98 -4.59
C ARG A 69 1.42 3.26 -3.95
N ASN A 70 1.67 4.30 -4.75
CA ASN A 70 2.04 5.61 -4.22
C ASN A 70 1.18 6.71 -4.82
N VAL A 71 0.96 7.77 -4.05
CA VAL A 71 0.12 8.91 -4.43
C VAL A 71 0.81 10.21 -4.05
N ILE A 72 0.37 11.32 -4.68
CA ILE A 72 0.71 12.68 -4.28
C ILE A 72 -0.57 13.34 -3.79
N LYS A 73 -0.48 13.97 -2.61
CA LYS A 73 -1.58 14.72 -1.98
C LYS A 73 -1.52 16.19 -2.35
N GLU A 74 -2.68 16.79 -2.50
CA GLU A 74 -2.84 18.22 -2.74
C GLU A 74 -3.31 18.95 -1.47
N PRO A 75 -3.05 20.27 -1.34
CA PRO A 75 -3.45 21.05 -0.16
C PRO A 75 -4.95 21.06 0.10
N ASN A 76 -5.77 20.85 -0.92
CA ASN A 76 -7.25 20.82 -0.82
C ASN A 76 -7.78 19.46 -0.31
N GLY A 77 -6.91 18.48 -0.04
CA GLY A 77 -7.28 17.13 0.40
C GLY A 77 -7.51 16.14 -0.75
N SER A 78 -7.41 16.57 -2.00
CA SER A 78 -7.37 15.67 -3.15
C SER A 78 -6.05 14.92 -3.21
N PHE A 79 -6.02 13.85 -3.98
CA PHE A 79 -4.78 13.11 -4.27
C PHE A 79 -4.89 12.49 -5.66
N PHE A 80 -3.74 12.17 -6.24
CA PHE A 80 -3.66 11.49 -7.52
C PHE A 80 -2.53 10.45 -7.52
N GLU A 81 -2.62 9.49 -8.44
CA GLU A 81 -1.60 8.44 -8.58
C GLU A 81 -0.23 9.04 -8.88
N SER A 82 0.80 8.47 -8.30
CA SER A 82 2.20 8.79 -8.58
C SER A 82 2.93 7.56 -9.12
N ASP A 83 4.10 7.78 -9.69
CA ASP A 83 5.07 6.71 -9.87
C ASP A 83 5.44 6.11 -8.50
N HIS A 84 5.72 4.81 -8.47
CA HIS A 84 5.86 4.07 -7.21
C HIS A 84 6.95 4.61 -6.29
N LEU A 85 8.05 5.14 -6.85
CA LEU A 85 9.17 5.67 -6.07
C LEU A 85 9.14 7.19 -5.89
N SER A 86 8.18 7.90 -6.49
CA SER A 86 8.15 9.38 -6.55
C SER A 86 6.98 10.03 -5.81
N GLY A 87 6.12 9.25 -5.14
CA GLY A 87 4.99 9.79 -4.38
C GLY A 87 5.36 10.26 -2.98
N ASP A 88 4.34 10.63 -2.22
CA ASP A 88 4.49 11.19 -0.86
C ASP A 88 4.88 10.16 0.20
N VAL A 89 4.73 8.87 -0.09
CA VAL A 89 5.17 7.82 0.81
C VAL A 89 6.61 7.44 0.49
N ASP A 90 7.45 7.44 1.51
CA ASP A 90 8.82 6.93 1.42
C ASP A 90 8.80 5.41 1.18
N MET A 91 8.75 5.05 -0.10
CA MET A 91 8.64 3.67 -0.55
C MET A 91 9.85 2.83 -0.16
N TYR A 92 11.05 3.45 -0.14
CA TYR A 92 12.27 2.76 0.28
C TYR A 92 12.15 2.24 1.72
N ASN A 93 11.78 3.12 2.65
CA ASN A 93 11.65 2.74 4.06
C ASN A 93 10.40 1.88 4.32
N ALA A 94 9.33 2.01 3.54
CA ALA A 94 8.18 1.13 3.61
C ALA A 94 8.56 -0.31 3.24
N VAL A 95 9.20 -0.51 2.09
CA VAL A 95 9.67 -1.83 1.63
C VAL A 95 10.70 -2.42 2.58
N LYS A 96 11.65 -1.61 3.05
CA LYS A 96 12.68 -2.06 4.02
C LYS A 96 12.07 -2.61 5.31
N GLN A 97 11.03 -1.96 5.85
CA GLN A 97 10.34 -2.45 7.05
C GLN A 97 9.59 -3.75 6.79
N LEU A 98 8.94 -3.88 5.64
CA LEU A 98 8.21 -5.10 5.25
C LEU A 98 9.14 -6.28 5.01
N MET A 99 10.26 -6.08 4.33
CA MET A 99 11.30 -7.11 4.18
C MET A 99 11.91 -7.52 5.52
N GLY A 100 12.09 -6.57 6.44
CA GLY A 100 12.54 -6.87 7.80
C GLY A 100 11.56 -7.75 8.57
N GLU A 101 10.27 -7.54 8.38
CA GLU A 101 9.22 -8.40 8.95
C GLU A 101 9.21 -9.79 8.30
N GLU A 102 9.30 -9.86 6.98
CA GLU A 102 9.37 -11.13 6.24
C GLU A 102 10.56 -11.97 6.71
N LYS A 103 11.74 -11.36 6.79
CA LYS A 103 12.93 -12.03 7.34
C LYS A 103 12.71 -12.51 8.77
N HIS A 104 12.13 -11.69 9.64
CA HIS A 104 11.82 -12.08 11.01
C HIS A 104 10.89 -13.31 11.06
N ARG A 105 9.87 -13.37 10.23
CA ARG A 105 8.95 -14.52 10.13
C ARG A 105 9.65 -15.79 9.68
N LEU A 106 10.51 -15.69 8.68
CA LEU A 106 11.28 -16.82 8.17
C LEU A 106 12.27 -17.34 9.23
N ASP A 107 13.03 -16.43 9.87
CA ASP A 107 14.03 -16.78 10.88
C ASP A 107 13.38 -17.38 12.15
N SER A 108 12.19 -16.96 12.51
CA SER A 108 11.45 -17.47 13.68
C SER A 108 10.56 -18.69 13.38
N GLY A 109 10.38 -19.05 12.11
CA GLY A 109 9.49 -20.13 11.70
C GLY A 109 8.00 -19.84 11.95
N THR A 110 7.63 -18.58 12.14
CA THR A 110 6.25 -18.17 12.49
C THR A 110 5.42 -17.77 11.29
N GLY A 111 5.98 -17.72 10.09
CA GLY A 111 5.24 -17.29 8.93
C GLY A 111 5.99 -17.50 7.62
N SER A 112 5.41 -16.96 6.56
CA SER A 112 5.88 -17.06 5.19
C SER A 112 6.24 -15.68 4.63
N GLU A 113 6.71 -15.67 3.40
CA GLU A 113 6.87 -14.46 2.58
C GLU A 113 5.59 -13.63 2.55
N ILE A 114 5.75 -12.32 2.41
CA ILE A 114 4.65 -11.36 2.28
C ILE A 114 4.53 -10.99 0.79
N PRO A 115 3.52 -11.49 0.06
CA PRO A 115 3.34 -11.13 -1.34
C PRO A 115 3.12 -9.63 -1.49
N MET A 116 3.81 -9.02 -2.46
CA MET A 116 3.76 -7.59 -2.74
C MET A 116 3.48 -7.34 -4.22
N ARG A 117 2.72 -6.31 -4.54
CA ARG A 117 2.46 -5.89 -5.92
C ARG A 117 2.43 -4.37 -6.08
N PRO A 118 2.68 -3.84 -7.30
CA PRO A 118 2.60 -2.40 -7.58
C PRO A 118 1.19 -1.83 -7.42
N ASP A 119 0.14 -2.62 -7.65
CA ASP A 119 -1.28 -2.30 -7.61
C ASP A 119 -1.75 -1.43 -8.80
N HIS A 120 -1.40 -0.14 -8.85
CA HIS A 120 -1.77 0.78 -9.91
C HIS A 120 -0.58 1.07 -10.85
N GLY A 121 -0.88 1.71 -11.99
CA GLY A 121 0.13 2.16 -12.95
C GLY A 121 -0.46 3.12 -13.97
N HIS A 122 0.27 4.18 -14.30
CA HIS A 122 -0.14 5.17 -15.30
C HIS A 122 -0.22 4.57 -16.70
N LEU A 123 -1.11 5.13 -17.53
CA LEU A 123 -1.09 4.87 -18.97
C LEU A 123 0.23 5.37 -19.56
N ILE A 124 0.96 4.52 -20.26
CA ILE A 124 2.21 4.85 -20.93
C ILE A 124 2.27 4.25 -22.34
N GLY A 125 3.07 4.86 -23.20
CA GLY A 125 3.23 4.41 -24.58
C GLY A 125 1.90 4.41 -25.34
N ASP A 126 1.63 3.34 -26.06
CA ASP A 126 0.42 3.20 -26.90
C ASP A 126 -0.87 3.10 -26.09
N GLU A 127 -0.77 2.82 -24.80
CA GLU A 127 -1.95 2.75 -23.92
C GLU A 127 -2.59 4.12 -23.63
N ILE A 128 -1.83 5.23 -23.81
CA ILE A 128 -2.30 6.62 -23.55
C ILE A 128 -3.53 6.96 -24.40
N HIS A 129 -3.65 6.39 -25.58
CA HIS A 129 -4.73 6.65 -26.53
C HIS A 129 -5.77 5.51 -26.60
N ASN A 130 -5.75 4.61 -25.63
CA ASN A 130 -6.65 3.46 -25.60
C ASN A 130 -7.80 3.68 -24.59
N ASP A 131 -8.94 4.12 -25.07
CA ASP A 131 -10.14 4.40 -24.26
C ASP A 131 -10.71 3.16 -23.53
N ASN A 132 -10.25 1.94 -23.88
CA ASN A 132 -10.69 0.72 -23.21
C ASN A 132 -9.89 0.39 -21.95
N ILE A 133 -8.85 1.17 -21.64
CA ILE A 133 -8.02 0.97 -20.44
C ILE A 133 -8.41 2.03 -19.40
N ASN A 134 -8.84 1.57 -18.22
CA ASN A 134 -9.13 2.49 -17.12
C ASN A 134 -7.84 3.16 -16.62
N PRO A 135 -7.85 4.49 -16.42
CA PRO A 135 -6.74 5.20 -15.80
C PRO A 135 -6.34 4.55 -14.45
N GLY A 136 -5.05 4.42 -14.21
CA GLY A 136 -4.53 3.74 -13.02
C GLY A 136 -4.38 2.21 -13.16
N TYR A 137 -4.95 1.59 -14.21
CA TYR A 137 -4.91 0.14 -14.40
C TYR A 137 -4.16 -0.30 -15.67
N SER A 138 -3.27 0.54 -16.17
CA SER A 138 -2.38 0.23 -17.28
C SER A 138 -1.56 -1.04 -17.02
N PHE A 139 -1.50 -1.95 -18.01
CA PHE A 139 -0.63 -3.10 -17.93
C PHE A 139 0.85 -2.68 -17.99
N ALA A 140 1.20 -1.83 -18.96
CA ALA A 140 2.55 -1.34 -19.13
C ALA A 140 3.03 -0.51 -17.93
N GLY A 141 2.16 0.35 -17.38
CA GLY A 141 2.46 1.13 -16.18
C GLY A 141 2.67 0.28 -14.93
N ARG A 142 1.88 -0.78 -14.74
CA ARG A 142 2.08 -1.74 -13.65
C ARG A 142 3.36 -2.56 -13.84
N LEU A 143 3.71 -2.91 -15.08
CA LEU A 143 4.96 -3.59 -15.38
C LEU A 143 6.18 -2.69 -15.09
N LYS A 144 6.10 -1.40 -15.43
CA LYS A 144 7.09 -0.38 -15.05
C LYS A 144 7.26 -0.36 -13.52
N GLY A 145 6.16 -0.19 -12.79
CA GLY A 145 6.17 -0.18 -11.32
C GLY A 145 6.74 -1.47 -10.72
N LEU A 146 6.39 -2.63 -11.26
CA LEU A 146 6.96 -3.92 -10.84
C LEU A 146 8.48 -3.95 -11.03
N SER A 147 8.98 -3.40 -12.14
CA SER A 147 10.42 -3.35 -12.40
C SER A 147 11.15 -2.43 -11.44
N GLU A 148 10.59 -1.25 -11.14
CA GLU A 148 11.12 -0.29 -10.16
C GLU A 148 11.17 -0.92 -8.75
N LEU A 149 10.08 -1.53 -8.31
CA LEU A 149 9.98 -2.17 -7.00
C LEU A 149 10.89 -3.39 -6.86
N ARG A 150 11.06 -4.19 -7.93
CA ARG A 150 12.04 -5.28 -7.93
C ARG A 150 13.48 -4.76 -7.82
N GLY A 151 13.81 -3.68 -8.52
CA GLY A 151 15.10 -3.02 -8.37
C GLY A 151 15.35 -2.56 -6.93
N LEU A 152 14.33 -1.97 -6.30
CA LEU A 152 14.38 -1.57 -4.90
C LEU A 152 14.59 -2.78 -3.97
N LEU A 153 13.83 -3.86 -4.15
CA LEU A 153 13.99 -5.10 -3.37
C LEU A 153 15.41 -5.65 -3.48
N TYR A 154 15.97 -5.73 -4.69
CA TYR A 154 17.36 -6.16 -4.90
C TYR A 154 18.40 -5.27 -4.22
N SER A 155 18.12 -3.99 -4.06
CA SER A 155 19.03 -3.07 -3.36
C SER A 155 19.02 -3.23 -1.84
N LEU A 156 18.01 -3.91 -1.31
CA LEU A 156 17.78 -4.09 0.13
C LEU A 156 18.09 -5.52 0.62
N SER A 157 18.30 -6.47 -0.31
CA SER A 157 18.58 -7.89 -0.04
C SER A 157 20.04 -8.21 0.34
#